data_7289e440651cee566e41524a57f2a57b
#
_entry.id   7289e440651cee566e41524a57f2a57b
#
_cell.length_a   1.000
_cell.length_b   1.000
_cell.length_c   1.000
_cell.angle_alpha   90.00
_cell.angle_beta   90.00
_cell.angle_gamma   90.00
#
_symmetry.space_group_name_H-M   'P 1'
#
loop_
_entity.id
_entity.type
_entity.pdbx_description
1 polymer ?
#
loop_
_entity_poly.entity_id
_entity_poly.type
_entity_poly.pdbx_seq_one_letter_code
_entity_poly.pdbx_strand_id
1 'polypeptide(L)'
;FCGVVGFKPTYGRVSRHGLIAMASSLDQIGPITKTVADVALVMNAIAGHDIFDSTTVSREVPDFTRNLEKDIKGLRVGVPKEFFGGGLDKEVSAKVLTSIELLREAGATIHEISLPHTEYALAVYYIIMPSEVSANLARFDGIRYGHSSQKGEALLDTYLASRAEGFG
;
A
#
# COMPACT_ATOMS: atom_id res chain seq x y z
N PHE A 1 2.29 -15.76 5.94
CA PHE A 1 1.15 -14.92 5.55
C PHE A 1 0.22 -15.70 4.61
N CYS A 2 -0.46 -15.06 3.61
CA CYS A 2 -1.55 -15.69 2.85
C CYS A 2 -1.10 -16.55 1.64
N GLY A 3 0.19 -16.67 1.35
CA GLY A 3 0.68 -17.43 0.18
C GLY A 3 0.26 -16.83 -1.18
N VAL A 4 0.11 -15.52 -1.26
CA VAL A 4 -0.25 -14.78 -2.46
C VAL A 4 0.76 -13.65 -2.72
N VAL A 5 0.79 -13.15 -3.95
CA VAL A 5 1.60 -12.00 -4.34
C VAL A 5 0.75 -10.74 -4.19
N GLY A 6 1.13 -9.88 -3.24
CA GLY A 6 0.55 -8.54 -3.08
C GLY A 6 1.47 -7.49 -3.70
N PHE A 7 0.92 -6.58 -4.48
CA PHE A 7 1.68 -5.53 -5.13
C PHE A 7 1.09 -4.15 -4.85
N LYS A 8 1.90 -3.25 -4.30
CA LYS A 8 1.55 -1.85 -4.11
C LYS A 8 2.26 -1.00 -5.17
N PRO A 9 1.53 -0.52 -6.19
CA PRO A 9 2.11 0.35 -7.21
C PRO A 9 2.48 1.73 -6.63
N THR A 10 3.22 2.50 -7.41
CA THR A 10 3.51 3.90 -7.11
C THR A 10 2.21 4.70 -7.03
N TYR A 11 2.12 5.61 -6.05
CA TYR A 11 0.98 6.50 -5.86
C TYR A 11 0.63 7.24 -7.16
N GLY A 12 -0.66 7.31 -7.44
CA GLY A 12 -1.17 7.91 -8.68
C GLY A 12 -1.01 7.04 -9.93
N ARG A 13 -0.56 5.78 -9.81
CA ARG A 13 -0.43 4.88 -10.96
C ARG A 13 -1.74 4.18 -11.31
N VAL A 14 -2.63 4.02 -10.34
CA VAL A 14 -3.97 3.45 -10.50
C VAL A 14 -4.97 4.46 -9.97
N SER A 15 -6.07 4.67 -10.70
CA SER A 15 -7.16 5.56 -10.30
C SER A 15 -7.83 5.05 -9.02
N ARG A 16 -8.23 5.99 -8.18
CA ARG A 16 -9.03 5.75 -6.96
C ARG A 16 -10.50 6.16 -7.14
N HIS A 17 -10.90 6.51 -8.36
CA HIS A 17 -12.29 6.87 -8.65
C HIS A 17 -13.21 5.69 -8.30
N GLY A 18 -14.25 5.97 -7.52
CA GLY A 18 -15.16 4.93 -6.99
C GLY A 18 -14.71 4.24 -5.71
N LEU A 19 -13.47 4.49 -5.23
CA LEU A 19 -13.01 3.99 -3.94
C LEU A 19 -13.51 4.89 -2.81
N ILE A 20 -14.02 4.28 -1.73
CA ILE A 20 -14.29 5.00 -0.48
C ILE A 20 -12.94 5.37 0.15
N ALA A 21 -12.67 6.67 0.29
CA ALA A 21 -11.42 7.14 0.84
C ALA A 21 -11.30 6.82 2.34
N MET A 22 -10.23 6.13 2.72
CA MET A 22 -9.83 5.92 4.10
C MET A 22 -8.74 6.90 4.53
N ALA A 23 -7.73 7.07 3.69
CA ALA A 23 -6.65 8.03 3.87
C ALA A 23 -6.31 8.63 2.50
N SER A 24 -7.03 9.67 2.09
CA SER A 24 -7.00 10.20 0.71
C SER A 24 -5.61 10.65 0.25
N SER A 25 -4.71 11.00 1.18
CA SER A 25 -3.31 11.33 0.85
C SER A 25 -2.45 10.08 0.59
N LEU A 26 -2.89 8.88 0.99
CA LEU A 26 -2.08 7.66 1.03
C LEU A 26 -2.72 6.47 0.30
N ASP A 27 -4.05 6.46 0.13
CA ASP A 27 -4.76 5.34 -0.47
C ASP A 27 -4.18 4.97 -1.84
N GLN A 28 -3.94 3.69 -2.04
CA GLN A 28 -3.41 3.15 -3.28
C GLN A 28 -3.97 1.76 -3.55
N ILE A 29 -4.66 1.61 -4.67
CA ILE A 29 -5.16 0.32 -5.16
C ILE A 29 -4.00 -0.48 -5.75
N GLY A 30 -3.94 -1.77 -5.44
CA GLY A 30 -2.97 -2.69 -6.01
C GLY A 30 -3.51 -4.11 -6.07
N PRO A 31 -3.02 -4.95 -7.00
CA PRO A 31 -3.49 -6.32 -7.16
C PRO A 31 -2.97 -7.26 -6.06
N ILE A 32 -3.78 -8.27 -5.74
CA ILE A 32 -3.40 -9.45 -4.99
C ILE A 32 -3.70 -10.67 -5.86
N THR A 33 -2.68 -11.45 -6.18
CA THR A 33 -2.77 -12.52 -7.18
C THR A 33 -2.02 -13.78 -6.73
N LYS A 34 -2.10 -14.85 -7.49
CA LYS A 34 -1.34 -16.07 -7.20
C LYS A 34 0.11 -16.01 -7.72
N THR A 35 0.33 -15.33 -8.84
CA THR A 35 1.66 -15.25 -9.47
C THR A 35 2.06 -13.82 -9.79
N VAL A 36 3.36 -13.57 -9.99
CA VAL A 36 3.89 -12.26 -10.44
C VAL A 36 3.40 -11.94 -11.87
N ALA A 37 3.24 -12.96 -12.70
CA ALA A 37 2.70 -12.79 -14.07
C ALA A 37 1.25 -12.24 -14.02
N ASP A 38 0.42 -12.77 -13.13
CA ASP A 38 -0.94 -12.26 -12.94
C ASP A 38 -0.94 -10.81 -12.45
N VAL A 39 0.00 -10.43 -11.54
CA VAL A 39 0.16 -9.02 -11.14
C VAL A 39 0.40 -8.15 -12.36
N ALA A 40 1.31 -8.55 -13.24
CA ALA A 40 1.65 -7.78 -14.44
C ALA A 40 0.43 -7.63 -15.38
N LEU A 41 -0.34 -8.69 -15.57
CA LEU A 41 -1.57 -8.67 -16.38
C LEU A 41 -2.62 -7.72 -15.78
N VAL A 42 -2.87 -7.82 -14.47
CA VAL A 42 -3.82 -6.93 -13.79
C VAL A 42 -3.33 -5.48 -13.86
N MET A 43 -2.03 -5.22 -13.65
CA MET A 43 -1.47 -3.87 -13.76
C MET A 43 -1.59 -3.29 -15.16
N ASN A 44 -1.48 -4.10 -16.22
CA ASN A 44 -1.74 -3.63 -17.59
C ASN A 44 -3.17 -3.15 -17.79
N ALA A 45 -4.12 -3.74 -17.04
CA ALA A 45 -5.54 -3.39 -17.16
C ALA A 45 -5.93 -2.16 -16.31
N ILE A 46 -5.33 -1.98 -15.11
CA ILE A 46 -5.80 -0.98 -14.15
C ILE A 46 -4.92 0.27 -14.05
N ALA A 47 -3.67 0.22 -14.55
CA ALA A 47 -2.78 1.37 -14.51
C ALA A 47 -3.13 2.38 -15.60
N GLY A 48 -3.00 3.68 -15.29
CA GLY A 48 -3.18 4.74 -16.28
C GLY A 48 -3.70 6.04 -15.70
N HIS A 49 -3.86 7.01 -16.58
CA HIS A 49 -4.44 8.29 -16.23
C HIS A 49 -5.98 8.21 -16.27
N ASP A 50 -6.62 8.79 -15.27
CA ASP A 50 -8.07 8.91 -15.19
C ASP A 50 -8.47 10.37 -14.93
N ILE A 51 -9.31 10.93 -15.79
CA ILE A 51 -9.81 12.29 -15.66
C ILE A 51 -10.66 12.53 -14.40
N PHE A 52 -11.19 11.46 -13.80
CA PHE A 52 -11.98 11.51 -12.56
C PHE A 52 -11.15 11.42 -11.30
N ASP A 53 -9.85 11.14 -11.40
CA ASP A 53 -8.90 11.17 -10.27
C ASP A 53 -7.68 12.03 -10.62
N SER A 54 -7.70 13.28 -10.16
CA SER A 54 -6.65 14.27 -10.40
C SER A 54 -5.27 13.87 -9.84
N THR A 55 -5.20 12.85 -9.02
CA THR A 55 -3.94 12.33 -8.48
C THR A 55 -3.26 11.35 -9.43
N THR A 56 -3.96 10.87 -10.47
CA THR A 56 -3.35 9.98 -11.45
C THR A 56 -2.35 10.71 -12.33
N VAL A 57 -1.19 10.09 -12.54
CA VAL A 57 -0.12 10.67 -13.36
C VAL A 57 -0.37 10.39 -14.84
N SER A 58 -0.28 11.45 -15.66
CA SER A 58 -0.36 11.35 -17.12
C SER A 58 0.98 10.85 -17.68
N ARG A 59 1.24 9.56 -17.50
CA ARG A 59 2.45 8.86 -17.96
C ARG A 59 2.04 7.59 -18.68
N GLU A 60 2.70 7.31 -19.79
CA GLU A 60 2.51 6.07 -20.55
C GLU A 60 2.57 4.83 -19.64
N VAL A 61 1.66 3.91 -19.89
CA VAL A 61 1.63 2.61 -19.20
C VAL A 61 2.48 1.64 -20.01
N PRO A 62 3.61 1.18 -19.46
CA PRO A 62 4.40 0.15 -20.15
C PRO A 62 3.65 -1.18 -20.10
N ASP A 63 3.98 -2.07 -21.00
CA ASP A 63 3.59 -3.47 -20.86
C ASP A 63 4.40 -4.11 -19.73
N PHE A 64 3.76 -4.34 -18.58
CA PHE A 64 4.39 -4.90 -17.39
C PHE A 64 4.80 -6.38 -17.57
N THR A 65 4.25 -7.08 -18.57
CA THR A 65 4.61 -8.49 -18.84
C THR A 65 5.93 -8.62 -19.60
N ARG A 66 6.36 -7.57 -20.32
CA ARG A 66 7.49 -7.59 -21.25
C ARG A 66 8.83 -8.04 -20.65
N ASN A 67 9.02 -7.85 -19.36
CA ASN A 67 10.30 -8.06 -18.70
C ASN A 67 10.30 -9.20 -17.68
N LEU A 68 9.23 -9.98 -17.58
CA LEU A 68 9.09 -11.03 -16.58
C LEU A 68 10.16 -12.12 -16.70
N GLU A 69 10.56 -12.44 -17.93
CA GLU A 69 11.55 -13.48 -18.22
C GLU A 69 12.95 -12.89 -18.46
N LYS A 70 13.16 -11.60 -18.22
CA LYS A 70 14.49 -11.01 -18.41
C LYS A 70 15.45 -11.42 -17.33
N ASP A 71 16.69 -11.64 -17.75
CA ASP A 71 17.85 -11.78 -16.87
C ASP A 71 17.98 -10.54 -15.95
N ILE A 72 18.31 -10.78 -14.69
CA ILE A 72 18.58 -9.76 -13.69
C ILE A 72 20.08 -9.44 -13.52
N LYS A 73 20.90 -9.95 -14.42
CA LYS A 73 22.35 -9.70 -14.41
C LYS A 73 22.66 -8.21 -14.40
N GLY A 74 23.47 -7.80 -13.43
CA GLY A 74 23.85 -6.40 -13.23
C GLY A 74 22.80 -5.55 -12.49
N LEU A 75 21.65 -6.12 -12.10
CA LEU A 75 20.71 -5.44 -11.21
C LEU A 75 21.38 -5.17 -9.86
N ARG A 76 21.31 -3.93 -9.38
CA ARG A 76 21.82 -3.54 -8.06
C ARG A 76 20.73 -3.69 -7.01
N VAL A 77 20.99 -4.51 -6.00
CA VAL A 77 20.06 -4.77 -4.89
C VAL A 77 20.67 -4.23 -3.59
N GLY A 78 19.98 -3.30 -2.93
CA GLY A 78 20.36 -2.78 -1.63
C GLY A 78 19.74 -3.61 -0.51
N VAL A 79 20.54 -4.00 0.47
CA VAL A 79 20.11 -4.72 1.68
C VAL A 79 20.32 -3.81 2.89
N PRO A 80 19.24 -3.23 3.47
CA PRO A 80 19.36 -2.36 4.62
C PRO A 80 19.78 -3.14 5.88
N LYS A 81 20.86 -2.75 6.50
CA LYS A 81 21.34 -3.39 7.74
C LYS A 81 20.33 -3.30 8.89
N GLU A 82 19.51 -2.25 8.91
CA GLU A 82 18.50 -2.01 9.94
C GLU A 82 17.38 -3.06 9.92
N PHE A 83 17.18 -3.79 8.81
CA PHE A 83 16.16 -4.82 8.71
C PHE A 83 16.56 -6.17 9.33
N PHE A 84 17.84 -6.32 9.69
CA PHE A 84 18.39 -7.50 10.33
C PHE A 84 18.76 -7.28 11.80
N GLY A 85 18.17 -6.26 12.43
CA GLY A 85 18.35 -5.93 13.84
C GLY A 85 17.72 -6.92 14.80
N GLY A 86 17.81 -6.60 16.10
CA GLY A 86 17.21 -7.42 17.16
C GLY A 86 15.70 -7.60 17.01
N GLY A 87 15.19 -8.79 17.36
CA GLY A 87 13.76 -9.12 17.29
C GLY A 87 13.30 -9.79 15.98
N LEU A 88 14.17 -9.88 14.98
CA LEU A 88 13.87 -10.66 13.77
C LEU A 88 13.92 -12.16 14.08
N ASP A 89 12.85 -12.88 13.73
CA ASP A 89 12.81 -14.34 13.83
C ASP A 89 13.92 -14.99 13.00
N LYS A 90 14.60 -15.99 13.57
CA LYS A 90 15.77 -16.61 12.95
C LYS A 90 15.43 -17.37 11.67
N GLU A 91 14.27 -18.00 11.60
CA GLU A 91 13.84 -18.73 10.40
C GLU A 91 13.49 -17.77 9.28
N VAL A 92 12.80 -16.68 9.60
CA VAL A 92 12.52 -15.59 8.65
C VAL A 92 13.82 -14.99 8.12
N SER A 93 14.75 -14.65 9.00
CA SER A 93 16.07 -14.14 8.63
C SER A 93 16.80 -15.08 7.68
N ALA A 94 16.86 -16.37 7.99
CA ALA A 94 17.53 -17.38 7.16
C ALA A 94 16.89 -17.46 5.75
N LYS A 95 15.57 -17.44 5.65
CA LYS A 95 14.86 -17.48 4.36
C LYS A 95 15.13 -16.24 3.52
N VAL A 96 15.14 -15.06 4.15
CA VAL A 96 15.47 -13.80 3.44
C VAL A 96 16.92 -13.82 2.95
N LEU A 97 17.87 -14.23 3.78
CA LEU A 97 19.27 -14.35 3.38
C LEU A 97 19.46 -15.34 2.23
N THR A 98 18.79 -16.50 2.26
CA THR A 98 18.78 -17.46 1.14
C THR A 98 18.26 -16.80 -0.16
N SER A 99 17.19 -16.00 -0.06
CA SER A 99 16.64 -15.29 -1.24
C SER A 99 17.63 -14.26 -1.80
N ILE A 100 18.39 -13.58 -0.93
CA ILE A 100 19.45 -12.65 -1.35
C ILE A 100 20.57 -13.39 -2.09
N GLU A 101 20.97 -14.58 -1.61
CA GLU A 101 21.97 -15.39 -2.32
C GLU A 101 21.47 -15.84 -3.71
N LEU A 102 20.22 -16.27 -3.82
CA LEU A 102 19.62 -16.63 -5.11
C LEU A 102 19.66 -15.45 -6.10
N LEU A 103 19.42 -14.22 -5.64
CA LEU A 103 19.56 -13.03 -6.49
C LEU A 103 21.01 -12.81 -6.92
N ARG A 104 21.98 -13.04 -6.04
CA ARG A 104 23.41 -12.95 -6.36
C ARG A 104 23.83 -14.01 -7.39
N GLU A 105 23.39 -15.25 -7.20
CA GLU A 105 23.64 -16.35 -8.14
C GLU A 105 23.03 -16.07 -9.53
N ALA A 106 21.87 -15.42 -9.56
CA ALA A 106 21.24 -14.96 -10.79
C ALA A 106 21.91 -13.72 -11.43
N GLY A 107 23.01 -13.24 -10.85
CA GLY A 107 23.85 -12.18 -11.42
C GLY A 107 23.57 -10.77 -10.93
N ALA A 108 22.72 -10.60 -9.91
CA ALA A 108 22.54 -9.31 -9.27
C ALA A 108 23.75 -8.93 -8.39
N THR A 109 24.01 -7.63 -8.25
CA THR A 109 25.04 -7.11 -7.36
C THR A 109 24.40 -6.66 -6.05
N ILE A 110 24.80 -7.29 -4.94
CA ILE A 110 24.25 -7.00 -3.62
C ILE A 110 25.10 -5.96 -2.90
N HIS A 111 24.45 -4.92 -2.40
CA HIS A 111 25.09 -3.85 -1.63
C HIS A 111 24.43 -3.74 -0.26
N GLU A 112 25.23 -3.69 0.80
CA GLU A 112 24.73 -3.24 2.09
C GLU A 112 24.47 -1.75 2.03
N ILE A 113 23.30 -1.33 2.52
CA ILE A 113 22.89 0.07 2.61
C ILE A 113 22.38 0.39 4.01
N SER A 114 22.19 1.67 4.30
CA SER A 114 21.59 2.12 5.56
C SER A 114 20.35 2.95 5.28
N LEU A 115 19.28 2.67 6.04
CA LEU A 115 18.03 3.44 6.10
C LEU A 115 17.83 3.94 7.54
N PRO A 116 18.57 4.96 8.00
CA PRO A 116 18.68 5.33 9.41
C PRO A 116 17.37 5.77 10.06
N HIS A 117 16.38 6.19 9.26
CA HIS A 117 15.07 6.61 9.78
C HIS A 117 14.06 5.46 9.92
N THR A 118 14.44 4.23 9.61
CA THR A 118 13.56 3.05 9.72
C THR A 118 13.05 2.85 11.15
N GLU A 119 13.82 3.22 12.16
CA GLU A 119 13.43 3.13 13.58
C GLU A 119 12.17 3.96 13.91
N TYR A 120 11.91 5.04 13.18
CA TYR A 120 10.76 5.91 13.39
C TYR A 120 9.52 5.48 12.59
N ALA A 121 9.66 4.54 11.65
CA ALA A 121 8.61 4.22 10.67
C ALA A 121 7.29 3.82 11.33
N LEU A 122 7.34 2.99 12.36
CA LEU A 122 6.15 2.53 13.08
C LEU A 122 5.46 3.66 13.86
N ALA A 123 6.24 4.50 14.54
CA ALA A 123 5.70 5.65 15.27
C ALA A 123 5.06 6.68 14.32
N VAL A 124 5.72 6.96 13.20
CA VAL A 124 5.20 7.84 12.14
C VAL A 124 3.89 7.30 11.57
N TYR A 125 3.83 5.99 11.29
CA TYR A 125 2.60 5.33 10.82
C TYR A 125 1.45 5.53 11.81
N TYR A 126 1.67 5.27 13.11
CA TYR A 126 0.63 5.42 14.13
C TYR A 126 0.16 6.85 14.38
N ILE A 127 0.92 7.85 13.96
CA ILE A 127 0.50 9.26 14.03
C ILE A 127 -0.25 9.65 12.75
N ILE A 128 0.34 9.42 11.59
CA ILE A 128 -0.19 9.89 10.30
C ILE A 128 -1.46 9.14 9.92
N MET A 129 -1.43 7.79 9.97
CA MET A 129 -2.53 6.98 9.47
C MET A 129 -3.83 7.19 10.26
N PRO A 130 -3.87 7.14 11.60
CA PRO A 130 -5.09 7.43 12.35
C PRO A 130 -5.60 8.85 12.15
N SER A 131 -4.71 9.84 12.00
CA SER A 131 -5.09 11.23 11.74
C SER A 131 -5.78 11.37 10.36
N GLU A 132 -5.23 10.79 9.32
CA GLU A 132 -5.83 10.74 7.98
C GLU A 132 -7.18 10.03 7.99
N VAL A 133 -7.26 8.84 8.64
CA VAL A 133 -8.50 8.06 8.76
C VAL A 133 -9.57 8.87 9.49
N SER A 134 -9.25 9.47 10.62
CA SER A 134 -10.17 10.31 11.39
C SER A 134 -10.72 11.47 10.54
N ALA A 135 -9.84 12.17 9.82
CA ALA A 135 -10.24 13.28 8.96
C ALA A 135 -11.11 12.83 7.78
N ASN A 136 -10.77 11.73 7.12
CA ASN A 136 -11.51 11.23 5.97
C ASN A 136 -12.86 10.64 6.36
N LEU A 137 -12.95 9.87 7.45
CA LEU A 137 -14.19 9.25 7.91
C LEU A 137 -15.13 10.23 8.63
N ALA A 138 -14.70 11.46 8.92
CA ALA A 138 -15.56 12.51 9.46
C ALA A 138 -16.76 12.84 8.56
N ARG A 139 -16.68 12.56 7.24
CA ARG A 139 -17.78 12.73 6.29
C ARG A 139 -18.97 11.81 6.51
N PHE A 140 -18.78 10.70 7.21
CA PHE A 140 -19.84 9.75 7.54
C PHE A 140 -20.55 10.22 8.82
N ASP A 141 -21.44 11.18 8.65
CA ASP A 141 -22.09 11.95 9.73
C ASP A 141 -23.54 11.54 9.96
N GLY A 142 -24.07 10.60 9.18
CA GLY A 142 -25.47 10.17 9.22
C GLY A 142 -26.45 11.11 8.51
N ILE A 143 -25.96 12.20 7.90
CA ILE A 143 -26.78 13.20 7.17
C ILE A 143 -26.71 12.95 5.66
N ARG A 144 -25.48 12.91 5.11
CA ARG A 144 -25.24 12.69 3.68
C ARG A 144 -24.80 11.26 3.38
N TYR A 145 -24.02 10.68 4.28
CA TYR A 145 -23.39 9.37 4.09
C TYR A 145 -23.45 8.52 5.36
N GLY A 146 -23.46 7.21 5.17
CA GLY A 146 -23.34 6.23 6.24
C GLY A 146 -24.65 5.99 7.00
N HIS A 147 -24.50 5.33 8.16
CA HIS A 147 -25.61 5.06 9.09
C HIS A 147 -26.15 6.36 9.68
N SER A 148 -27.47 6.50 9.76
CA SER A 148 -28.16 7.62 10.42
C SER A 148 -28.93 7.11 11.63
N SER A 149 -28.54 7.57 12.82
CA SER A 149 -29.28 7.27 14.06
C SER A 149 -30.62 8.00 14.09
N GLN A 150 -31.63 7.32 14.60
CA GLN A 150 -32.97 7.90 14.84
C GLN A 150 -33.11 8.49 16.27
N LYS A 151 -32.02 8.51 17.06
CA LYS A 151 -32.02 8.93 18.46
C LYS A 151 -31.71 10.43 18.66
N GLY A 152 -31.30 11.14 17.61
CA GLY A 152 -30.95 12.55 17.69
C GLY A 152 -32.19 13.47 17.57
N GLU A 153 -32.38 14.40 18.47
CA GLU A 153 -33.42 15.43 18.41
C GLU A 153 -32.93 16.68 17.68
N ALA A 154 -31.63 16.97 17.73
CA ALA A 154 -30.99 18.06 17.05
C ALA A 154 -29.87 17.57 16.13
N LEU A 155 -29.36 18.45 15.25
CA LEU A 155 -28.33 18.12 14.27
C LEU A 155 -27.07 17.51 14.91
N LEU A 156 -26.60 18.11 16.02
CA LEU A 156 -25.42 17.64 16.75
C LEU A 156 -25.67 16.27 17.38
N ASP A 157 -26.85 16.05 17.93
CA ASP A 157 -27.21 14.79 18.58
C ASP A 157 -27.30 13.66 17.55
N THR A 158 -27.90 13.93 16.38
CA THR A 158 -27.94 12.97 15.25
C THR A 158 -26.51 12.63 14.79
N TYR A 159 -25.64 13.62 14.66
CA TYR A 159 -24.24 13.42 14.30
C TYR A 159 -23.50 12.53 15.32
N LEU A 160 -23.59 12.89 16.61
CA LEU A 160 -22.90 12.15 17.67
C LEU A 160 -23.43 10.73 17.82
N ALA A 161 -24.76 10.54 17.81
CA ALA A 161 -25.37 9.22 17.89
C ALA A 161 -25.04 8.34 16.68
N SER A 162 -25.12 8.89 15.46
CA SER A 162 -24.79 8.16 14.24
C SER A 162 -23.34 7.68 14.22
N ARG A 163 -22.41 8.52 14.67
CA ARG A 163 -21.01 8.13 14.76
C ARG A 163 -20.75 7.10 15.86
N ALA A 164 -21.39 7.25 17.02
CA ALA A 164 -21.26 6.28 18.12
C ALA A 164 -21.83 4.89 17.77
N GLU A 165 -22.87 4.83 16.93
CA GLU A 165 -23.47 3.58 16.47
C GLU A 165 -22.74 2.98 15.27
N GLY A 166 -22.17 3.81 14.39
CA GLY A 166 -21.56 3.40 13.12
C GLY A 166 -20.06 3.08 13.18
N PHE A 167 -19.35 3.58 14.19
CA PHE A 167 -17.92 3.33 14.37
C PHE A 167 -17.67 2.60 15.70
N GLY A 168 -16.75 1.64 15.64
CA GLY A 168 -16.33 0.87 16.82
C GLY A 168 -15.35 1.62 17.71
#